data_493f7b8bd5f4b2e1b50aca5a90b4a5c8
#
_entry.id   493f7b8bd5f4b2e1b50aca5a90b4a5c8
#
_cell.length_a   1.000
_cell.length_b   1.000
_cell.length_c   1.000
_cell.angle_alpha   90.00
_cell.angle_beta   90.00
_cell.angle_gamma   90.00
#
_symmetry.space_group_name_H-M   'P 1'
#
loop_
_entity.id
_entity.type
_entity.pdbx_description
1 polymer ?
#
loop_
_entity_poly.entity_id
_entity_poly.type
_entity_poly.pdbx_seq_one_letter_code
_entity_poly.pdbx_strand_id
1 'polypeptide(L)'
;MLLLDCLDKSIEQVAFDHVNLALVVMNSHRRHELSEGEYAMRRRRCESVSTVLGLKSLRDLTWSALGESRGHLDELSFLRAEHVVRENERTIKFVRHM
;
A
#
# COMPACT_ATOMS: atom_id res chain seq x y z
N MET A 1 -5.33 4.01 -18.66
CA MET A 1 -5.35 3.84 -17.18
C MET A 1 -4.66 5.04 -16.54
N LEU A 2 -4.97 5.36 -15.28
CA LEU A 2 -4.30 6.45 -14.57
C LEU A 2 -3.55 5.91 -13.35
N LEU A 3 -2.31 6.32 -13.18
CA LEU A 3 -1.56 6.19 -11.94
C LEU A 3 -1.71 7.48 -11.15
N LEU A 4 -2.28 7.40 -9.96
CA LEU A 4 -2.43 8.51 -9.04
C LEU A 4 -1.43 8.36 -7.90
N ASP A 5 -0.55 9.33 -7.74
CA ASP A 5 0.31 9.42 -6.57
C ASP A 5 -0.34 10.26 -5.48
N CYS A 6 -0.69 9.62 -4.36
CA CYS A 6 -1.39 10.29 -3.27
C CYS A 6 -0.47 11.22 -2.44
N LEU A 7 0.85 11.17 -2.63
CA LEU A 7 1.79 12.03 -1.89
C LEU A 7 1.74 13.47 -2.41
N ASP A 8 1.88 13.63 -3.71
CA ASP A 8 1.96 14.92 -4.39
C ASP A 8 0.73 15.23 -5.26
N LYS A 9 -0.22 14.26 -5.32
CA LYS A 9 -1.43 14.29 -6.15
C LYS A 9 -1.13 14.35 -7.65
N SER A 10 0.06 13.91 -8.06
CA SER A 10 0.39 13.78 -9.47
C SER A 10 -0.43 12.67 -10.13
N ILE A 11 -0.73 12.87 -11.40
CA ILE A 11 -1.48 11.92 -12.21
C ILE A 11 -0.65 11.62 -13.45
N GLU A 12 -0.36 10.35 -13.67
CA GLU A 12 0.32 9.86 -14.85
C GLU A 12 -0.65 9.01 -15.69
N GLN A 13 -0.70 9.29 -16.98
CA GLN A 13 -1.48 8.46 -17.91
C GLN A 13 -0.63 7.26 -18.34
N VAL A 14 -1.08 6.07 -17.97
CA VAL A 14 -0.44 4.80 -18.35
C VAL A 14 -1.21 4.19 -19.52
N ALA A 15 -0.51 3.84 -20.59
CA ALA A 15 -1.09 3.14 -21.72
C ALA A 15 -1.70 1.79 -21.25
N PHE A 16 -2.86 1.45 -21.78
CA PHE A 16 -3.55 0.20 -21.49
C PHE A 16 -4.17 -0.33 -22.79
N ASP A 17 -3.29 -0.65 -23.75
CA ASP A 17 -3.69 -1.02 -25.11
C ASP A 17 -3.64 -2.54 -25.36
N HIS A 18 -3.81 -3.32 -24.30
CA HIS A 18 -3.81 -4.79 -24.43
C HIS A 18 -5.17 -5.30 -24.90
N VAL A 19 -5.28 -5.58 -26.18
CA VAL A 19 -6.49 -6.11 -26.82
C VAL A 19 -6.98 -7.48 -26.27
N ASN A 20 -6.13 -8.18 -25.52
CA ASN A 20 -6.44 -9.51 -24.97
C ASN A 20 -6.74 -9.50 -23.47
N LEU A 21 -6.99 -8.36 -22.87
CA LEU A 21 -7.35 -8.24 -21.45
C LEU A 21 -8.83 -7.94 -21.29
N ALA A 22 -9.45 -8.57 -20.31
CA ALA A 22 -10.80 -8.27 -19.87
C ALA A 22 -10.78 -7.83 -18.40
N LEU A 23 -11.45 -6.73 -18.10
CA LEU A 23 -11.70 -6.29 -16.73
C LEU A 23 -12.97 -6.96 -16.22
N VAL A 24 -12.84 -7.80 -15.18
CA VAL A 24 -13.98 -8.44 -14.51
C VAL A 24 -14.20 -7.82 -13.16
N VAL A 25 -15.39 -7.27 -12.94
CA VAL A 25 -15.81 -6.71 -11.65
C VAL A 25 -16.79 -7.67 -10.99
N MET A 26 -16.44 -8.16 -9.80
CA MET A 26 -17.28 -9.06 -9.01
C MET A 26 -17.68 -8.39 -7.70
N ASN A 27 -18.99 -8.31 -7.44
CA ASN A 27 -19.50 -7.85 -6.16
C ASN A 27 -19.71 -9.05 -5.22
N SER A 28 -19.01 -9.06 -4.11
CA SER A 28 -19.14 -10.11 -3.08
C SER A 28 -20.43 -10.01 -2.25
N HIS A 29 -21.20 -8.95 -2.42
CA HIS A 29 -22.39 -8.61 -1.61
C HIS A 29 -22.15 -8.57 -0.10
N ARG A 30 -20.92 -8.66 0.37
CA ARG A 30 -20.59 -8.39 1.76
C ARG A 30 -20.61 -6.88 2.00
N ARG A 31 -21.52 -6.44 2.84
CA ARG A 31 -21.48 -5.08 3.36
C ARG A 31 -20.26 -5.00 4.31
N HIS A 32 -19.28 -4.19 3.95
CA HIS A 32 -18.33 -3.72 4.94
C HIS A 32 -19.11 -2.78 5.86
N GLU A 33 -19.37 -3.22 7.07
CA GLU A 33 -19.60 -2.24 8.12
C GLU A 33 -18.30 -1.46 8.20
N LEU A 34 -18.35 -0.22 7.72
CA LEU A 34 -17.29 0.76 7.93
C LEU A 34 -17.26 1.04 9.43
N SER A 35 -16.72 0.10 10.21
CA SER A 35 -16.33 0.40 11.56
C SER A 35 -15.15 1.36 11.44
N GLU A 36 -15.43 2.64 11.62
CA GLU A 36 -14.41 3.71 11.62
C GLU A 36 -13.20 3.34 12.49
N GLY A 37 -13.40 2.44 13.47
CA GLY A 37 -12.37 1.93 14.35
C GLY A 37 -11.26 1.10 13.68
N GLU A 38 -11.58 0.16 12.77
CA GLU A 38 -10.56 -0.71 12.17
C GLU A 38 -9.63 0.05 11.22
N TYR A 39 -10.19 0.90 10.37
CA TYR A 39 -9.38 1.72 9.48
C TYR A 39 -8.49 2.69 10.27
N ALA A 40 -9.05 3.37 11.26
CA ALA A 40 -8.32 4.28 12.12
C ALA A 40 -7.19 3.56 12.88
N MET A 41 -7.43 2.34 13.37
CA MET A 41 -6.39 1.53 14.01
C MET A 41 -5.26 1.14 13.05
N ARG A 42 -5.60 0.71 11.83
CA ARG A 42 -4.60 0.38 10.80
C ARG A 42 -3.73 1.58 10.46
N ARG A 43 -4.36 2.74 10.26
CA ARG A 43 -3.67 3.99 9.98
C ARG A 43 -2.73 4.38 11.12
N ARG A 44 -3.21 4.38 12.37
CA ARG A 44 -2.39 4.70 13.55
C ARG A 44 -1.18 3.78 13.69
N ARG A 45 -1.32 2.49 13.41
CA ARG A 45 -0.19 1.55 13.42
C ARG A 45 0.84 1.89 12.36
N CYS A 46 0.41 2.21 11.14
CA CYS A 46 1.34 2.64 10.08
C CYS A 46 2.07 3.93 10.47
N GLU A 47 1.37 4.89 11.06
CA GLU A 47 1.95 6.15 11.56
C GLU A 47 2.95 5.88 12.70
N SER A 48 2.62 4.97 13.62
CA SER A 48 3.51 4.54 14.71
C SER A 48 4.79 3.89 14.17
N VAL A 49 4.68 3.00 13.19
CA VAL A 49 5.85 2.38 12.55
C VAL A 49 6.73 3.44 11.88
N SER A 50 6.15 4.37 11.15
CA SER A 50 6.91 5.47 10.54
C SER A 50 7.68 6.27 11.58
N THR A 51 7.04 6.56 12.72
CA THR A 51 7.68 7.30 13.83
C THR A 51 8.84 6.50 14.44
N VAL A 52 8.64 5.22 14.73
CA VAL A 52 9.69 4.33 15.29
C VAL A 52 10.90 4.24 14.37
N LEU A 53 10.67 4.21 13.06
CA LEU A 53 11.73 4.08 12.05
C LEU A 53 12.28 5.44 11.59
N GLY A 54 11.82 6.56 12.14
CA GLY A 54 12.27 7.91 11.76
C GLY A 54 11.92 8.31 10.33
N LEU A 55 10.85 7.75 9.78
CA LEU A 55 10.37 8.00 8.42
C LEU A 55 9.22 9.00 8.40
N LYS A 56 9.10 9.78 7.34
CA LYS A 56 7.93 10.65 7.12
C LYS A 56 6.68 9.82 6.80
N SER A 57 6.83 8.75 6.05
CA SER A 57 5.77 7.81 5.73
C SER A 57 6.33 6.43 5.40
N LEU A 58 5.49 5.38 5.45
CA LEU A 58 5.88 4.02 5.03
C LEU A 58 6.16 3.90 3.53
N ARG A 59 5.85 4.92 2.74
CA ARG A 59 6.22 4.98 1.34
C ARG A 59 7.74 4.96 1.13
N ASP A 60 8.48 5.54 2.07
CA ASP A 60 9.93 5.62 2.01
C ASP A 60 10.62 4.34 2.52
N LEU A 61 9.83 3.39 3.04
CA LEU A 61 10.32 2.14 3.58
C LEU A 61 10.55 1.12 2.47
N THR A 62 11.78 0.62 2.37
CA THR A 62 12.13 -0.45 1.46
C THR A 62 11.97 -1.82 2.13
N TRP A 63 11.87 -2.88 1.32
CA TRP A 63 11.80 -4.24 1.83
C TRP A 63 13.03 -4.63 2.68
N SER A 64 14.22 -4.22 2.26
CA SER A 64 15.46 -4.46 3.02
C SER A 64 15.43 -3.77 4.39
N ALA A 65 15.11 -2.48 4.41
CA ALA A 65 15.04 -1.69 5.63
C ALA A 65 13.97 -2.21 6.61
N LEU A 66 12.84 -2.70 6.09
CA LEU A 66 11.82 -3.35 6.90
C LEU A 66 12.36 -4.63 7.56
N GLY A 67 13.08 -5.47 6.81
CA GLY A 67 13.70 -6.68 7.34
C GLY A 67 14.68 -6.40 8.48
N GLU A 68 15.51 -5.38 8.32
CA GLU A 68 16.46 -4.94 9.36
C GLU A 68 15.76 -4.38 10.60
N SER A 69 14.57 -3.83 10.43
CA SER A 69 13.79 -3.22 11.52
C SER A 69 12.94 -4.22 12.30
N ARG A 70 12.94 -5.50 11.93
CA ARG A 70 12.04 -6.51 12.53
C ARG A 70 12.14 -6.56 14.06
N GLY A 71 13.34 -6.40 14.61
CA GLY A 71 13.56 -6.44 16.07
C GLY A 71 13.02 -5.22 16.83
N HIS A 72 12.65 -4.15 16.13
CA HIS A 72 12.14 -2.90 16.70
C HIS A 72 10.63 -2.76 16.64
N LEU A 73 9.95 -3.73 16.00
CA LEU A 73 8.50 -3.69 15.77
C LEU A 73 7.83 -4.91 16.38
N ASP A 74 6.65 -4.73 16.95
CA ASP A 74 5.78 -5.86 17.27
C ASP A 74 5.31 -6.55 15.98
N GLU A 75 4.93 -7.82 16.09
CA GLU A 75 4.59 -8.65 14.92
C GLU A 75 3.45 -8.05 14.08
N LEU A 76 2.42 -7.51 14.72
CA LEU A 76 1.29 -6.94 13.99
C LEU A 76 1.67 -5.65 13.26
N SER A 77 2.49 -4.80 13.87
CA SER A 77 3.04 -3.60 13.24
C SER A 77 3.94 -3.95 12.08
N PHE A 78 4.79 -4.98 12.23
CA PHE A 78 5.61 -5.50 11.14
C PHE A 78 4.76 -5.97 9.95
N LEU A 79 3.74 -6.80 10.20
CA LEU A 79 2.85 -7.31 9.14
C LEU A 79 2.09 -6.18 8.42
N ARG A 80 1.71 -5.12 9.13
CA ARG A 80 1.06 -3.96 8.52
C ARG A 80 2.01 -3.17 7.63
N ALA A 81 3.24 -2.94 8.10
CA ALA A 81 4.27 -2.28 7.30
C ALA A 81 4.65 -3.11 6.08
N GLU A 82 4.81 -4.43 6.24
CA GLU A 82 5.04 -5.37 5.14
C GLU A 82 3.97 -5.26 4.06
N HIS A 83 2.70 -5.25 4.47
CA HIS A 83 1.60 -5.11 3.52
C HIS A 83 1.72 -3.81 2.71
N VAL A 84 1.98 -2.68 3.36
CA VAL A 84 2.13 -1.38 2.67
C VAL A 84 3.31 -1.40 1.70
N VAL A 85 4.48 -1.89 2.13
CA VAL A 85 5.67 -1.98 1.26
C VAL A 85 5.39 -2.84 0.03
N ARG A 86 4.80 -4.02 0.24
CA ARG A 86 4.46 -4.94 -0.87
C ARG A 86 3.42 -4.38 -1.82
N GLU A 87 2.42 -3.66 -1.33
CA GLU A 87 1.40 -3.04 -2.20
C GLU A 87 2.00 -1.90 -3.03
N ASN A 88 2.86 -1.07 -2.44
CA ASN A 88 3.57 -0.04 -3.18
C ASN A 88 4.44 -0.65 -4.30
N GLU A 89 5.21 -1.70 -3.99
CA GLU A 89 6.00 -2.39 -5.00
C GLU A 89 5.15 -3.03 -6.10
N ARG A 90 4.01 -3.65 -5.74
CA ARG A 90 3.08 -4.25 -6.70
C ARG A 90 2.51 -3.22 -7.66
N THR A 91 2.10 -2.08 -7.14
CA THR A 91 1.57 -0.97 -7.95
C THR A 91 2.58 -0.52 -8.99
N ILE A 92 3.82 -0.26 -8.57
CA ILE A 92 4.88 0.17 -9.47
C ILE A 92 5.25 -0.92 -10.49
N LYS A 93 5.33 -2.18 -10.05
CA LYS A 93 5.59 -3.31 -10.96
C LYS A 93 4.48 -3.46 -11.99
N PHE A 94 3.23 -3.35 -11.57
CA PHE A 94 2.08 -3.42 -12.48
C PHE A 94 2.19 -2.33 -13.57
N VAL A 95 2.40 -1.08 -13.18
CA VAL A 95 2.53 0.03 -14.13
C VAL A 95 3.67 -0.17 -15.13
N ARG A 96 4.81 -0.70 -14.67
CA ARG A 96 5.97 -0.95 -15.55
C ARG A 96 5.77 -2.07 -16.58
N HIS A 97 4.79 -2.96 -16.34
CA HIS A 97 4.50 -4.08 -17.22
C HIS A 97 3.32 -3.81 -18.15
N MET A 98 2.72 -2.65 -18.03
CA MET A 98 1.65 -2.19 -18.92
C MET A 98 2.22 -1.44 -20.11
#